data_5a6107936376c92993d7b9677472dfc7
#
_entry.id   5a6107936376c92993d7b9677472dfc7
#
_cell.length_a   1.000
_cell.length_b   1.000
_cell.length_c   1.000
_cell.angle_alpha   90.00
_cell.angle_beta   90.00
_cell.angle_gamma   90.00
#
_symmetry.space_group_name_H-M   'P 1'
#
loop_
_entity.id
_entity.type
_entity.pdbx_description
1 polymer ?
#
loop_
_entity_poly.entity_id
_entity_poly.type
_entity_poly.pdbx_seq_one_letter_code
_entity_poly.pdbx_strand_id
1 'polypeptide(L)'
;MAVEKTDFIRQRIQKDVDQGTLESGVITRFPPEPNGHLHIGHAKSICLNFGVAKEFGGKTFLRFDDTNPLKESEEYVSAIQADIEWLGFQWSDITFASDHFEEIYQYAVDLISEGKAYVLSLIHISEPTRLESI
;
A
#
# COMPACT_ATOMS: atom_id res chain seq x y z
N MET A 1 -2.32 31.87 19.67
CA MET A 1 -3.11 30.82 18.98
C MET A 1 -2.15 29.85 18.31
N ALA A 2 -2.27 28.60 18.61
CA ALA A 2 -1.51 27.60 17.86
C ALA A 2 -2.05 27.55 16.43
N VAL A 3 -1.18 27.74 15.46
CA VAL A 3 -1.52 27.50 14.06
C VAL A 3 -1.67 26.00 13.91
N GLU A 4 -2.86 25.55 13.63
CA GLU A 4 -3.12 24.15 13.38
C GLU A 4 -2.32 23.74 12.12
N LYS A 5 -1.28 22.91 12.34
CA LYS A 5 -0.47 22.42 11.23
C LYS A 5 -1.29 21.41 10.44
N THR A 6 -1.83 21.86 9.34
CA THR A 6 -2.54 21.01 8.39
C THR A 6 -1.80 20.94 7.06
N ASP A 7 -2.01 19.86 6.33
CA ASP A 7 -1.51 19.63 4.99
C ASP A 7 -2.64 19.19 4.06
N PHE A 8 -2.35 19.10 2.76
CA PHE A 8 -3.39 18.78 1.78
C PHE A 8 -4.00 17.38 1.98
N ILE A 9 -3.25 16.42 2.54
CA ILE A 9 -3.75 15.07 2.83
C ILE A 9 -4.77 15.14 3.95
N ARG A 10 -4.43 15.79 5.07
CA ARG A 10 -5.35 15.97 6.20
C ARG A 10 -6.58 16.78 5.83
N GLN A 11 -6.41 17.83 5.02
CA GLN A 11 -7.53 18.63 4.50
C GLN A 11 -8.48 17.77 3.67
N ARG A 12 -7.94 16.91 2.79
CA ARG A 12 -8.75 16.00 1.99
C ARG A 12 -9.50 15.00 2.85
N ILE A 13 -8.83 14.37 3.81
CA ILE A 13 -9.46 13.42 4.72
C ILE A 13 -10.56 14.09 5.53
N GLN A 14 -10.29 15.28 6.07
CA GLN A 14 -11.28 16.03 6.84
C GLN A 14 -12.53 16.32 6.00
N LYS A 15 -12.33 16.72 4.75
CA LYS A 15 -13.44 16.94 3.82
C LYS A 15 -14.25 15.66 3.59
N ASP A 16 -13.61 14.54 3.37
CA ASP A 16 -14.28 13.26 3.15
C ASP A 16 -15.02 12.77 4.41
N VAL A 17 -14.45 13.01 5.60
CA VAL A 17 -15.12 12.75 6.88
C VAL A 17 -16.35 13.63 7.04
N ASP A 18 -16.23 14.94 6.82
CA ASP A 18 -17.33 15.90 6.97
C ASP A 18 -18.47 15.63 5.99
N GLN A 19 -18.16 15.13 4.80
CA GLN A 19 -19.15 14.74 3.79
C GLN A 19 -19.77 13.36 4.03
N GLY A 20 -19.26 12.60 5.01
CA GLY A 20 -19.77 11.27 5.31
C GLY A 20 -19.50 10.22 4.21
N THR A 21 -18.48 10.45 3.38
CA THR A 21 -18.16 9.54 2.26
C THR A 21 -17.34 8.32 2.68
N LEU A 22 -16.85 8.29 3.91
CA LEU A 22 -16.03 7.20 4.43
C LEU A 22 -16.88 6.25 5.30
N GLU A 23 -17.53 5.30 4.66
CA GLU A 23 -18.41 4.33 5.34
C GLU A 23 -17.70 3.52 6.43
N SER A 24 -16.44 3.16 6.19
CA SER A 24 -15.61 2.34 7.11
C SER A 24 -14.63 3.16 7.94
N GLY A 25 -14.74 4.50 7.92
CA GLY A 25 -13.79 5.39 8.56
C GLY A 25 -12.50 5.56 7.78
N VAL A 26 -11.50 6.18 8.40
CA VAL A 26 -10.18 6.40 7.78
C VAL A 26 -9.36 5.12 7.85
N ILE A 27 -9.00 4.62 6.70
CA ILE A 27 -8.16 3.42 6.56
C ILE A 27 -6.93 3.76 5.73
N THR A 28 -5.76 3.46 6.29
CA THR A 28 -4.48 3.61 5.59
C THR A 28 -3.77 2.28 5.47
N ARG A 29 -2.74 2.23 4.65
CA ARG A 29 -1.94 1.04 4.43
C ARG A 29 -0.48 1.41 4.31
N PHE A 30 0.37 0.64 4.97
CA PHE A 30 1.81 0.68 4.75
C PHE A 30 2.24 -0.63 4.06
N PRO A 31 2.67 -0.57 2.78
CA PRO A 31 2.97 -1.76 1.99
C PRO A 31 4.48 -1.93 1.75
N PRO A 32 5.28 -2.32 2.74
CA PRO A 32 6.71 -2.51 2.53
C PRO A 32 7.02 -3.79 1.76
N GLU A 33 8.08 -3.77 0.95
CA GLU A 33 8.69 -4.99 0.42
C GLU A 33 9.67 -5.56 1.46
N PRO A 34 9.56 -6.84 1.84
CA PRO A 34 10.45 -7.44 2.84
C PRO A 34 11.79 -7.89 2.21
N ASN A 35 12.44 -7.02 1.47
CA ASN A 35 13.68 -7.26 0.73
C ASN A 35 14.90 -6.54 1.31
N GLY A 36 14.76 -5.87 2.43
CA GLY A 36 15.81 -5.12 3.10
C GLY A 36 15.31 -4.42 4.37
N HIS A 37 16.23 -3.78 5.06
CA HIS A 37 15.91 -2.96 6.22
C HIS A 37 15.29 -1.63 5.81
N LEU A 38 14.44 -1.09 6.69
CA LEU A 38 13.86 0.24 6.51
C LEU A 38 14.93 1.33 6.64
N HIS A 39 14.69 2.45 5.97
CA HIS A 39 15.49 3.66 6.09
C HIS A 39 14.60 4.87 6.44
N ILE A 40 15.20 6.05 6.57
CA ILE A 40 14.49 7.26 7.01
C ILE A 40 13.31 7.65 6.09
N GLY A 41 13.39 7.34 4.81
CA GLY A 41 12.27 7.57 3.88
C GLY A 41 11.05 6.71 4.22
N HIS A 42 11.26 5.48 4.65
CA HIS A 42 10.18 4.62 5.14
C HIS A 42 9.58 5.14 6.46
N ALA A 43 10.42 5.64 7.37
CA ALA A 43 9.96 6.24 8.62
C ALA A 43 8.99 7.41 8.37
N LYS A 44 9.28 8.25 7.38
CA LYS A 44 8.37 9.32 6.95
C LYS A 44 7.02 8.79 6.50
N SER A 45 7.01 7.75 5.68
CA SER A 45 5.79 7.10 5.19
C SER A 45 5.00 6.44 6.32
N ILE A 46 5.69 5.76 7.24
CA ILE A 46 5.07 5.16 8.42
C ILE A 46 4.40 6.22 9.28
N CYS A 47 5.12 7.28 9.62
CA CYS A 47 4.58 8.38 10.43
C CYS A 47 3.37 9.04 9.77
N LEU A 48 3.36 9.19 8.46
CA LEU A 48 2.21 9.73 7.73
C LEU A 48 1.02 8.78 7.79
N ASN A 49 1.19 7.53 7.39
CA ASN A 49 0.07 6.57 7.30
C ASN A 49 -0.53 6.25 8.66
N PHE A 50 0.31 5.86 9.61
CA PHE A 50 -0.14 5.52 10.97
C PHE A 50 -0.60 6.75 11.75
N GLY A 51 0.10 7.88 11.59
CA GLY A 51 -0.23 9.14 12.25
C GLY A 51 -1.59 9.68 11.82
N VAL A 52 -1.85 9.73 10.52
CA VAL A 52 -3.13 10.18 9.97
C VAL A 52 -4.28 9.27 10.42
N ALA A 53 -4.13 7.96 10.33
CA ALA A 53 -5.15 7.03 10.79
C ALA A 53 -5.46 7.24 12.29
N LYS A 54 -4.42 7.39 13.12
CA LYS A 54 -4.58 7.62 14.54
C LYS A 54 -5.30 8.94 14.86
N GLU A 55 -4.94 10.03 14.16
CA GLU A 55 -5.57 11.35 14.35
C GLU A 55 -7.08 11.31 14.04
N PHE A 56 -7.48 10.56 13.04
CA PHE A 56 -8.88 10.45 12.64
C PHE A 56 -9.63 9.24 13.23
N GLY A 57 -9.02 8.55 14.21
CA GLY A 57 -9.64 7.40 14.86
C GLY A 57 -9.81 6.18 13.95
N GLY A 58 -8.96 6.09 12.93
CA GLY A 58 -9.01 5.05 11.90
C GLY A 58 -8.09 3.87 12.16
N LYS A 59 -7.78 3.16 11.10
CA LYS A 59 -6.97 1.93 11.10
C LYS A 59 -5.86 2.00 10.07
N THR A 60 -4.73 1.37 10.38
CA THR A 60 -3.65 1.14 9.41
C THR A 60 -3.39 -0.35 9.28
N PHE A 61 -3.39 -0.84 8.04
CA PHE A 61 -3.00 -2.20 7.74
C PHE A 61 -1.52 -2.25 7.33
N LEU A 62 -0.81 -3.24 7.84
CA LEU A 62 0.53 -3.59 7.40
C LEU A 62 0.41 -4.68 6.34
N ARG A 63 0.70 -4.34 5.10
CA ARG A 63 0.65 -5.29 3.98
C ARG A 63 2.05 -5.48 3.41
N PHE A 64 2.62 -6.63 3.61
CA PHE A 64 3.88 -6.97 2.98
C PHE A 64 3.67 -7.24 1.48
N ASP A 65 4.41 -6.50 0.67
CA ASP A 65 4.39 -6.66 -0.78
C ASP A 65 5.47 -7.67 -1.19
N ASP A 66 5.25 -8.91 -0.83
CA ASP A 66 6.16 -10.04 -1.00
C ASP A 66 5.99 -10.72 -2.37
N THR A 67 6.24 -9.94 -3.43
CA THR A 67 6.06 -10.38 -4.81
C THR A 67 7.33 -10.92 -5.46
N ASN A 68 8.48 -10.83 -4.81
CA ASN A 68 9.77 -11.29 -5.33
C ASN A 68 10.44 -12.30 -4.38
N PRO A 69 10.18 -13.60 -4.54
CA PRO A 69 10.68 -14.63 -3.63
C PRO A 69 12.20 -14.76 -3.59
N LEU A 70 12.91 -14.20 -4.57
CA LEU A 70 14.38 -14.27 -4.62
C LEU A 70 15.09 -13.30 -3.68
N LYS A 71 14.39 -12.26 -3.23
CA LYS A 71 14.98 -11.17 -2.43
C LYS A 71 14.36 -11.00 -1.05
N GLU A 72 13.34 -11.75 -0.75
CA GLU A 72 12.54 -11.59 0.45
C GLU A 72 12.90 -12.61 1.53
N SER A 73 12.86 -12.16 2.78
CA SER A 73 13.13 -13.03 3.91
C SER A 73 12.26 -12.70 5.12
N GLU A 74 12.01 -13.72 5.95
CA GLU A 74 11.29 -13.56 7.22
C GLU A 74 12.03 -12.66 8.21
N GLU A 75 13.35 -12.57 8.11
CA GLU A 75 14.16 -11.66 8.90
C GLU A 75 13.75 -10.21 8.67
N TYR A 76 13.57 -9.80 7.42
CA TYR A 76 13.12 -8.45 7.09
C TYR A 76 11.68 -8.20 7.50
N VAL A 77 10.81 -9.19 7.39
CA VAL A 77 9.43 -9.09 7.89
C VAL A 77 9.43 -8.76 9.38
N SER A 78 10.21 -9.50 10.17
CA SER A 78 10.33 -9.28 11.62
C SER A 78 10.98 -7.93 11.94
N ALA A 79 12.03 -7.54 11.22
CA ALA A 79 12.72 -6.26 11.42
C ALA A 79 11.81 -5.07 11.12
N ILE A 80 11.02 -5.14 10.06
CA ILE A 80 10.06 -4.07 9.70
C ILE A 80 8.99 -3.92 10.79
N GLN A 81 8.45 -5.00 11.30
CA GLN A 81 7.50 -4.96 12.41
C GLN A 81 8.11 -4.30 13.66
N ALA A 82 9.32 -4.71 14.03
CA ALA A 82 10.03 -4.13 15.16
C ALA A 82 10.28 -2.62 14.99
N ASP A 83 10.63 -2.17 13.79
CA ASP A 83 10.85 -0.76 13.49
C ASP A 83 9.57 0.07 13.60
N ILE A 84 8.43 -0.45 13.15
CA ILE A 84 7.13 0.22 13.29
C ILE A 84 6.75 0.35 14.77
N GLU A 85 6.93 -0.71 15.55
CA GLU A 85 6.68 -0.69 16.99
C GLU A 85 7.62 0.27 17.72
N TRP A 86 8.89 0.31 17.32
CA TRP A 86 9.86 1.25 17.88
C TRP A 86 9.47 2.71 17.63
N LEU A 87 8.86 3.01 16.47
CA LEU A 87 8.30 4.34 16.18
C LEU A 87 7.04 4.66 16.97
N GLY A 88 6.50 3.71 17.72
CA GLY A 88 5.35 3.90 18.59
C GLY A 88 4.00 3.63 17.93
N PHE A 89 3.98 2.92 16.82
CA PHE A 89 2.76 2.60 16.08
C PHE A 89 2.38 1.12 16.18
N GLN A 90 1.10 0.86 15.99
CA GLN A 90 0.56 -0.49 15.88
C GLN A 90 -0.36 -0.59 14.67
N TRP A 91 -0.29 -1.70 13.99
CA TRP A 91 -1.18 -2.04 12.87
C TRP A 91 -2.44 -2.76 13.37
N SER A 92 -3.49 -2.67 12.57
CA SER A 92 -4.74 -3.39 12.88
C SER A 92 -4.69 -4.84 12.43
N ASP A 93 -4.03 -5.11 11.31
CA ASP A 93 -3.84 -6.45 10.78
C ASP A 93 -2.62 -6.51 9.86
N ILE A 94 -2.07 -7.70 9.67
CA ILE A 94 -0.97 -7.98 8.75
C ILE A 94 -1.51 -8.85 7.62
N THR A 95 -1.17 -8.47 6.40
CA THR A 95 -1.47 -9.26 5.21
C THR A 95 -0.24 -9.39 4.31
N PHE A 96 -0.23 -10.42 3.49
CA PHE A 96 0.84 -10.68 2.53
C PHE A 96 0.25 -10.74 1.12
N ALA A 97 0.88 -10.06 0.18
CA ALA A 97 0.42 -10.09 -1.21
C ALA A 97 0.44 -11.51 -1.79
N SER A 98 1.43 -12.32 -1.39
CA SER A 98 1.56 -13.72 -1.84
C SER A 98 0.38 -14.60 -1.46
N ASP A 99 -0.34 -14.31 -0.39
CA ASP A 99 -1.53 -15.06 0.02
C ASP A 99 -2.71 -14.88 -0.95
N HIS A 100 -2.64 -13.84 -1.79
CA HIS A 100 -3.68 -13.47 -2.74
C HIS A 100 -3.29 -13.62 -4.21
N PHE A 101 -2.19 -14.31 -4.51
CA PHE A 101 -1.71 -14.44 -5.89
C PHE A 101 -2.72 -15.07 -6.83
N GLU A 102 -3.45 -16.07 -6.38
CA GLU A 102 -4.48 -16.70 -7.21
C GLU A 102 -5.63 -15.74 -7.54
N GLU A 103 -6.09 -15.00 -6.55
CA GLU A 103 -7.14 -13.98 -6.74
C GLU A 103 -6.66 -12.85 -7.67
N ILE A 104 -5.42 -12.37 -7.45
CA ILE A 104 -4.82 -11.32 -8.29
C ILE A 104 -4.68 -11.79 -9.74
N TYR A 105 -4.26 -13.03 -9.94
CA TYR A 105 -4.19 -13.64 -11.27
C TYR A 105 -5.58 -13.70 -11.94
N GLN A 106 -6.59 -14.15 -11.20
CA GLN A 106 -7.95 -14.22 -11.74
C GLN A 106 -8.49 -12.84 -12.12
N TYR A 107 -8.26 -11.81 -11.29
CA TYR A 107 -8.64 -10.44 -11.62
C TYR A 107 -7.94 -9.93 -12.89
N ALA A 108 -6.68 -10.27 -13.09
CA ALA A 108 -5.96 -9.92 -14.31
C ALA A 108 -6.58 -10.58 -15.55
N VAL A 109 -6.93 -11.86 -15.44
CA VAL A 109 -7.62 -12.60 -16.52
C VAL A 109 -8.97 -11.97 -16.82
N ASP A 110 -9.74 -11.62 -15.82
CA ASP A 110 -11.06 -10.99 -15.98
C ASP A 110 -10.95 -9.64 -16.69
N LEU A 111 -9.99 -8.79 -16.28
CA LEU A 111 -9.75 -7.50 -16.93
C LEU A 111 -9.32 -7.64 -18.39
N ILE A 112 -8.49 -8.63 -18.72
CA ILE A 112 -8.09 -8.92 -20.10
C ILE A 112 -9.30 -9.38 -20.90
N SER A 113 -10.12 -10.26 -20.34
CA SER A 113 -11.33 -10.76 -21.00
C SER A 113 -12.36 -9.67 -21.27
N GLU A 114 -12.41 -8.65 -20.42
CA GLU A 114 -13.27 -7.47 -20.61
C GLU A 114 -12.66 -6.40 -21.53
N GLY A 115 -11.45 -6.62 -22.05
CA GLY A 115 -10.74 -5.67 -22.91
C GLY A 115 -10.19 -4.44 -22.18
N LYS A 116 -10.10 -4.49 -20.84
CA LYS A 116 -9.63 -3.39 -19.98
C LYS A 116 -8.15 -3.45 -19.64
N ALA A 117 -7.49 -4.57 -19.93
CA ALA A 117 -6.07 -4.78 -19.70
C ALA A 117 -5.46 -5.64 -20.81
N TYR A 118 -4.15 -5.60 -20.92
CA TYR A 118 -3.39 -6.43 -21.86
C TYR A 118 -2.06 -6.86 -21.24
N VAL A 119 -1.46 -7.92 -21.77
CA VAL A 119 -0.13 -8.38 -21.34
C VAL A 119 0.93 -7.65 -22.13
N LEU A 120 1.88 -7.03 -21.41
CA LEU A 120 3.03 -6.35 -21.97
C LEU A 120 4.30 -7.13 -21.64
N SER A 121 5.19 -7.31 -22.63
CA SER A 121 6.51 -7.90 -22.44
C SER A 121 7.60 -7.02 -23.06
N LEU A 122 8.87 -7.36 -22.81
CA LEU A 122 10.00 -6.66 -23.43
C LEU A 122 9.99 -6.78 -24.95
N ILE A 123 9.45 -7.85 -25.49
CA ILE A 123 9.28 -8.04 -26.94
C ILE A 123 8.28 -7.03 -27.50
N HIS A 124 7.18 -6.77 -26.79
CA HIS A 124 6.17 -5.79 -27.20
C HIS A 124 6.70 -4.34 -27.14
N ILE A 125 7.59 -4.04 -26.19
CA ILE A 125 8.19 -2.70 -26.03
C ILE A 125 9.03 -2.33 -27.26
N SER A 126 9.68 -3.30 -27.92
CA SER A 126 10.51 -3.07 -29.10
C SER A 126 9.72 -2.89 -30.40
N GLU A 127 8.43 -3.15 -30.40
CA GLU A 127 7.55 -3.01 -31.56
C GLU A 127 6.87 -1.64 -31.56
N PRO A 128 6.93 -0.89 -32.66
CA PRO A 128 6.29 0.42 -32.75
C PRO A 128 4.79 0.36 -32.95
N THR A 129 4.22 -0.83 -33.12
CA THR A 129 2.79 -1.02 -33.31
C THR A 129 2.05 -1.02 -32.00
N ARG A 130 0.84 -0.48 -32.02
CA ARG A 130 -0.04 -0.50 -30.88
C ARG A 130 -0.39 -1.93 -30.49
N LEU A 131 -0.32 -2.21 -29.19
CA LEU A 131 -0.70 -3.51 -28.64
C LEU A 131 -2.20 -3.75 -28.77
N GLU A 132 -2.54 -4.97 -29.19
CA GLU A 132 -3.91 -5.45 -29.18
C GLU A 132 -4.23 -6.08 -27.83
N SER A 133 -5.47 -5.89 -27.35
CA SER A 133 -5.95 -6.62 -26.18
C SER A 133 -6.09 -8.11 -26.50
N ILE A 134 -5.68 -8.90 -25.59
CA ILE A 134 -5.73 -10.34 -25.68
C ILE A 134 -7.12 -10.84 -25.29
#